data_81b11377390f0b723dbe94801fa56c43
#
_entry.id   81b11377390f0b723dbe94801fa56c43
#
_cell.length_a   1.000
_cell.length_b   1.000
_cell.length_c   1.000
_cell.angle_alpha   90.00
_cell.angle_beta   90.00
_cell.angle_gamma   90.00
#
_symmetry.space_group_name_H-M   'P 1'
#
loop_
_entity.id
_entity.type
_entity.pdbx_description
1 polymer ?
#
loop_
_entity_poly.entity_id
_entity_poly.type
_entity_poly.pdbx_seq_one_letter_code
_entity_poly.pdbx_strand_id
1 'polypeptide(L)'
;MPVYRSRTTTHGRNMAGARALWRATGMKDGDFEKPIIAISNSFTQFVPGHVHLKDLGQLVAREIERAGGVAKEFNTIAVDDGIAMGHSGMLYSLPSRDLIADSVEYMVNAHCADALVCISNCDKITPGMLMAALRLNIPVVFVSGGPMEAGKVNWQGVTHKLDLVDAMVAAADSKVSDAESDAIERSACPTCGSCSGMFTANSMNCLTEALGLSLPGNGSTLATHGARKQLFLQAGRLIVDLAKRHYEQDDYSVLPRSIANLQAFENAMALDVSMGGSTNTVLHLLAAAHEAGVDFTMSDIDRISRLVPNICKVAPATAKFHMEDVHRAGGVMGILGELNRAGLIHNQSPTVHSPTMQAALDKWDVATTTDEEVKKFYRAAPGGIATTIAFSQAMLWPDLDVDRAEGCIRDIEHAYSKDGGLAVLYGNIALDGCIVKTAGVDESILKFTGRARIFESQDAAVESIIADQVVAGDVVVIRYEGPRGGPGMQEMLYPTSYLKSKDLGKVCALFTDGRFSGGTSGLSIGHASPEAAEGGAIGLVEEGDTIEIDIPNRSIHLAISDAEMSHRHTKMVAKGKDAWKPVNRERHVSPALRAYAAMTTSAARGAVRDVSQIEHF
;
A
#
# COMPACT_ATOMS: atom_id res chain seq x y z
N MET A 1 -27.38 13.20 -20.84
CA MET A 1 -27.25 11.92 -20.08
C MET A 1 -26.37 10.99 -20.89
N PRO A 2 -25.29 10.48 -20.31
CA PRO A 2 -24.46 9.48 -20.97
C PRO A 2 -25.26 8.19 -21.17
N VAL A 3 -24.96 7.47 -22.24
CA VAL A 3 -25.57 6.17 -22.54
C VAL A 3 -24.74 5.10 -21.87
N TYR A 4 -25.37 4.05 -21.33
CA TYR A 4 -24.64 2.88 -20.85
C TYR A 4 -23.63 2.39 -21.87
N ARG A 5 -22.38 2.20 -21.48
CA ARG A 5 -21.29 1.71 -22.34
C ARG A 5 -21.64 0.32 -22.92
N SER A 6 -22.27 -0.50 -22.10
CA SER A 6 -22.70 -1.85 -22.46
C SER A 6 -23.67 -1.89 -23.66
N ARG A 7 -24.36 -0.80 -23.99
CA ARG A 7 -25.21 -0.72 -25.19
C ARG A 7 -24.42 -0.95 -26.48
N THR A 8 -23.12 -0.71 -26.49
CA THR A 8 -22.25 -1.07 -27.62
C THR A 8 -22.34 -2.56 -27.97
N THR A 9 -22.51 -3.43 -26.99
CA THR A 9 -22.57 -4.90 -27.19
C THR A 9 -23.97 -5.48 -27.03
N THR A 10 -24.90 -4.74 -26.42
CA THR A 10 -26.24 -5.22 -26.09
C THR A 10 -27.32 -4.73 -27.04
N HIS A 11 -27.09 -3.67 -27.84
CA HIS A 11 -28.07 -3.02 -28.67
C HIS A 11 -27.70 -3.06 -30.17
N GLY A 12 -28.72 -2.87 -31.03
CA GLY A 12 -28.56 -2.84 -32.47
C GLY A 12 -28.53 -4.23 -33.13
N ARG A 13 -29.06 -4.30 -34.39
CA ARG A 13 -29.16 -5.57 -35.12
C ARG A 13 -27.78 -6.19 -35.42
N ASN A 14 -26.78 -5.36 -35.67
CA ASN A 14 -25.40 -5.76 -35.95
C ASN A 14 -24.72 -6.43 -34.74
N MET A 15 -25.21 -6.21 -33.51
CA MET A 15 -24.71 -6.83 -32.29
C MET A 15 -25.40 -8.14 -31.90
N ALA A 16 -26.12 -8.77 -32.83
CA ALA A 16 -26.78 -10.06 -32.59
C ALA A 16 -25.80 -11.16 -32.16
N GLY A 17 -24.58 -11.17 -32.72
CA GLY A 17 -23.52 -12.10 -32.32
C GLY A 17 -23.07 -11.89 -30.89
N ALA A 18 -22.80 -10.64 -30.47
CA ALA A 18 -22.45 -10.31 -29.10
C ALA A 18 -23.57 -10.72 -28.13
N ARG A 19 -24.82 -10.41 -28.42
CA ARG A 19 -25.96 -10.83 -27.59
C ARG A 19 -26.12 -12.35 -27.51
N ALA A 20 -25.83 -13.08 -28.57
CA ALA A 20 -25.85 -14.55 -28.54
C ALA A 20 -24.80 -15.08 -27.54
N LEU A 21 -23.59 -14.50 -27.52
CA LEU A 21 -22.54 -14.84 -26.55
C LEU A 21 -22.93 -14.42 -25.12
N TRP A 22 -23.50 -13.23 -24.93
CA TRP A 22 -24.03 -12.80 -23.63
C TRP A 22 -25.09 -13.76 -23.09
N ARG A 23 -25.99 -14.28 -23.96
CA ARG A 23 -26.98 -15.30 -23.57
C ARG A 23 -26.30 -16.60 -23.15
N ALA A 24 -25.23 -17.01 -23.82
CA ALA A 24 -24.44 -18.19 -23.45
C ALA A 24 -23.75 -18.02 -22.08
N THR A 25 -23.52 -16.77 -21.60
CA THR A 25 -23.06 -16.48 -20.24
C THR A 25 -24.19 -16.34 -19.22
N GLY A 26 -25.45 -16.66 -19.60
CA GLY A 26 -26.61 -16.66 -18.71
C GLY A 26 -27.50 -15.41 -18.75
N MET A 27 -27.20 -14.39 -19.56
CA MET A 27 -28.06 -13.20 -19.68
C MET A 27 -29.39 -13.53 -20.36
N LYS A 28 -30.48 -12.95 -19.86
CA LYS A 28 -31.85 -13.08 -20.36
C LYS A 28 -32.28 -11.80 -21.07
N ASP A 29 -33.44 -11.83 -21.74
CA ASP A 29 -33.96 -10.68 -22.52
C ASP A 29 -34.05 -9.39 -21.67
N GLY A 30 -34.56 -9.46 -20.45
CA GLY A 30 -34.68 -8.31 -19.56
C GLY A 30 -33.37 -7.78 -18.99
N ASP A 31 -32.24 -8.45 -19.22
CA ASP A 31 -30.95 -8.02 -18.72
C ASP A 31 -30.24 -7.04 -19.66
N PHE A 32 -30.59 -7.02 -20.93
CA PHE A 32 -29.96 -6.16 -21.92
C PHE A 32 -30.23 -4.66 -21.73
N GLU A 33 -31.23 -4.31 -20.92
CA GLU A 33 -31.55 -2.91 -20.56
C GLU A 33 -30.90 -2.45 -19.25
N LYS A 34 -30.25 -3.36 -18.52
CA LYS A 34 -29.63 -3.08 -17.22
C LYS A 34 -28.14 -2.73 -17.38
N PRO A 35 -27.55 -1.98 -16.43
CA PRO A 35 -26.11 -1.78 -16.43
C PRO A 35 -25.35 -3.09 -16.19
N ILE A 36 -24.29 -3.31 -16.96
CA ILE A 36 -23.35 -4.42 -16.75
C ILE A 36 -22.26 -3.96 -15.79
N ILE A 37 -22.22 -4.57 -14.61
CA ILE A 37 -21.25 -4.27 -13.55
C ILE A 37 -20.15 -5.33 -13.56
N ALA A 38 -18.93 -4.90 -13.84
CA ALA A 38 -17.76 -5.76 -13.72
C ALA A 38 -17.37 -5.94 -12.24
N ILE A 39 -16.99 -7.15 -11.85
CA ILE A 39 -16.39 -7.45 -10.56
C ILE A 39 -14.96 -7.95 -10.83
N SER A 40 -13.98 -7.12 -10.53
CA SER A 40 -12.57 -7.53 -10.54
C SER A 40 -12.24 -8.18 -9.21
N ASN A 41 -12.07 -9.50 -9.19
CA ASN A 41 -11.67 -10.27 -8.01
C ASN A 41 -10.19 -10.68 -8.12
N SER A 42 -9.49 -10.68 -7.02
CA SER A 42 -8.07 -11.07 -6.97
C SER A 42 -7.85 -12.39 -6.19
N PHE A 43 -8.85 -13.25 -6.15
CA PHE A 43 -8.72 -14.57 -5.54
C PHE A 43 -7.50 -15.34 -6.06
N THR A 44 -6.73 -15.90 -5.15
CA THR A 44 -5.68 -16.89 -5.42
C THR A 44 -5.42 -17.72 -4.16
N GLN A 45 -4.88 -18.94 -4.34
CA GLN A 45 -4.45 -19.79 -3.24
C GLN A 45 -3.01 -19.48 -2.77
N PHE A 46 -2.26 -18.64 -3.50
CA PHE A 46 -0.89 -18.27 -3.18
C PHE A 46 -0.75 -17.17 -2.13
N VAL A 47 -1.82 -16.45 -1.81
CA VAL A 47 -1.76 -15.23 -0.98
C VAL A 47 -2.71 -15.37 0.21
N PRO A 48 -2.23 -15.35 1.47
CA PRO A 48 -3.09 -15.45 2.67
C PRO A 48 -4.21 -14.41 2.70
N GLY A 49 -3.93 -13.21 2.21
CA GLY A 49 -4.90 -12.13 2.06
C GLY A 49 -6.00 -12.37 1.03
N HIS A 50 -5.88 -13.41 0.18
CA HIS A 50 -6.76 -13.64 -0.97
C HIS A 50 -7.41 -15.03 -1.01
N VAL A 51 -6.96 -15.99 -0.21
CA VAL A 51 -7.50 -17.38 -0.22
C VAL A 51 -9.00 -17.44 0.07
N HIS A 52 -9.53 -16.48 0.84
CA HIS A 52 -10.93 -16.40 1.24
C HIS A 52 -11.80 -15.62 0.24
N LEU A 53 -11.23 -14.99 -0.79
CA LEU A 53 -11.96 -14.15 -1.73
C LEU A 53 -12.76 -14.93 -2.78
N LYS A 54 -12.54 -16.25 -2.90
CA LYS A 54 -13.09 -17.12 -3.96
C LYS A 54 -14.58 -16.89 -4.21
N ASP A 55 -15.38 -16.91 -3.16
CA ASP A 55 -16.85 -16.83 -3.28
C ASP A 55 -17.41 -15.44 -2.98
N LEU A 56 -16.54 -14.47 -2.66
CA LEU A 56 -16.97 -13.12 -2.29
C LEU A 56 -17.41 -12.30 -3.50
N GLY A 57 -16.85 -12.55 -4.67
CA GLY A 57 -17.34 -11.98 -5.93
C GLY A 57 -18.76 -12.41 -6.21
N GLN A 58 -19.12 -13.67 -5.98
CA GLN A 58 -20.49 -14.17 -6.14
C GLN A 58 -21.45 -13.64 -5.06
N LEU A 59 -20.93 -13.30 -3.86
CA LEU A 59 -21.72 -12.61 -2.85
C LEU A 59 -22.13 -11.20 -3.33
N VAL A 60 -21.16 -10.44 -3.87
CA VAL A 60 -21.40 -9.11 -4.46
C VAL A 60 -22.30 -9.22 -5.68
N ALA A 61 -22.09 -10.21 -6.57
CA ALA A 61 -22.90 -10.43 -7.77
C ALA A 61 -24.39 -10.55 -7.46
N ARG A 62 -24.75 -11.35 -6.44
CA ARG A 62 -26.15 -11.50 -6.01
C ARG A 62 -26.78 -10.19 -5.55
N GLU A 63 -26.02 -9.31 -4.89
CA GLU A 63 -26.55 -8.00 -4.47
C GLU A 63 -26.68 -7.03 -5.64
N ILE A 64 -25.76 -7.06 -6.62
CA ILE A 64 -25.86 -6.32 -7.87
C ILE A 64 -27.14 -6.71 -8.62
N GLU A 65 -27.40 -8.01 -8.76
CA GLU A 65 -28.58 -8.52 -9.43
C GLU A 65 -29.88 -8.12 -8.71
N ARG A 66 -29.90 -8.20 -7.37
CA ARG A 66 -31.03 -7.73 -6.54
C ARG A 66 -31.28 -6.22 -6.68
N ALA A 67 -30.22 -5.43 -6.85
CA ALA A 67 -30.32 -3.98 -7.06
C ALA A 67 -30.69 -3.59 -8.50
N GLY A 68 -30.78 -4.57 -9.43
CA GLY A 68 -31.21 -4.38 -10.79
C GLY A 68 -30.07 -4.17 -11.80
N GLY A 69 -28.85 -4.56 -11.47
CA GLY A 69 -27.72 -4.65 -12.41
C GLY A 69 -27.52 -6.06 -12.96
N VAL A 70 -26.55 -6.22 -13.86
CA VAL A 70 -26.04 -7.50 -14.36
C VAL A 70 -24.58 -7.63 -13.90
N ALA A 71 -24.29 -8.61 -13.07
CA ALA A 71 -22.94 -8.85 -12.58
C ALA A 71 -22.13 -9.72 -13.53
N LYS A 72 -20.87 -9.36 -13.78
CA LYS A 72 -19.89 -10.16 -14.52
C LYS A 72 -18.56 -10.14 -13.78
N GLU A 73 -18.20 -11.27 -13.21
CA GLU A 73 -16.97 -11.44 -12.44
C GLU A 73 -15.82 -11.94 -13.34
N PHE A 74 -14.63 -11.41 -13.09
CA PHE A 74 -13.37 -11.90 -13.64
C PHE A 74 -12.27 -11.79 -12.58
N ASN A 75 -11.18 -12.57 -12.76
CA ASN A 75 -10.05 -12.54 -11.85
C ASN A 75 -8.85 -11.84 -12.47
N THR A 76 -8.10 -11.10 -11.64
CA THR A 76 -6.74 -10.69 -11.91
C THR A 76 -5.75 -11.48 -11.06
N ILE A 77 -4.45 -11.34 -11.35
CA ILE A 77 -3.38 -11.97 -10.57
C ILE A 77 -3.21 -11.28 -9.21
N ALA A 78 -2.60 -12.00 -8.27
CA ALA A 78 -2.06 -11.45 -7.04
C ALA A 78 -0.72 -12.11 -6.72
N VAL A 79 0.30 -11.30 -6.43
CA VAL A 79 1.61 -11.73 -5.96
C VAL A 79 1.69 -11.43 -4.47
N ASP A 80 2.19 -12.38 -3.68
CA ASP A 80 2.41 -12.20 -2.24
C ASP A 80 3.82 -11.65 -1.99
N ASP A 81 3.89 -10.44 -1.44
CA ASP A 81 5.16 -9.80 -1.13
C ASP A 81 5.90 -10.52 0.02
N GLY A 82 5.17 -11.05 1.01
CA GLY A 82 5.75 -11.77 2.13
C GLY A 82 6.43 -13.08 1.71
N ILE A 83 5.75 -13.89 0.88
CA ILE A 83 6.30 -15.14 0.35
C ILE A 83 7.43 -14.87 -0.65
N ALA A 84 7.35 -13.79 -1.41
CA ALA A 84 8.39 -13.39 -2.37
C ALA A 84 9.60 -12.69 -1.72
N MET A 85 9.51 -12.34 -0.43
CA MET A 85 10.55 -11.59 0.28
C MET A 85 11.86 -12.39 0.39
N GLY A 86 12.99 -11.71 0.18
CA GLY A 86 14.32 -12.27 0.36
C GLY A 86 14.84 -13.15 -0.81
N HIS A 87 14.13 -13.22 -1.91
CA HIS A 87 14.60 -13.92 -3.11
C HIS A 87 14.14 -13.22 -4.41
N SER A 88 14.58 -13.69 -5.57
CA SER A 88 14.32 -13.08 -6.89
C SER A 88 12.83 -12.97 -7.26
N GLY A 89 11.95 -13.70 -6.61
CA GLY A 89 10.49 -13.56 -6.74
C GLY A 89 10.00 -12.15 -6.42
N MET A 90 10.69 -11.45 -5.52
CA MET A 90 10.32 -10.08 -5.12
C MET A 90 10.41 -9.06 -6.25
N LEU A 91 11.20 -9.30 -7.28
CA LEU A 91 11.31 -8.46 -8.47
C LEU A 91 9.99 -8.37 -9.25
N TYR A 92 9.11 -9.37 -9.12
CA TYR A 92 7.81 -9.41 -9.81
C TYR A 92 6.69 -8.68 -9.06
N SER A 93 6.91 -8.34 -7.79
CA SER A 93 5.89 -7.72 -6.96
C SER A 93 5.44 -6.36 -7.51
N LEU A 94 6.30 -5.34 -7.54
CA LEU A 94 5.92 -4.00 -8.02
C LEU A 94 5.46 -3.98 -9.48
N PRO A 95 6.11 -4.68 -10.43
CA PRO A 95 5.63 -4.76 -11.82
C PRO A 95 4.22 -5.37 -11.96
N SER A 96 3.81 -6.25 -11.03
CA SER A 96 2.46 -6.82 -11.05
C SER A 96 1.36 -5.78 -10.85
N ARG A 97 1.64 -4.65 -10.17
CA ARG A 97 0.72 -3.53 -9.99
C ARG A 97 0.23 -2.99 -11.33
N ASP A 98 1.16 -2.70 -12.23
CA ASP A 98 0.85 -2.17 -13.56
C ASP A 98 0.18 -3.23 -14.45
N LEU A 99 0.59 -4.50 -14.33
CA LEU A 99 -0.06 -5.60 -15.04
C LEU A 99 -1.50 -5.82 -14.57
N ILE A 100 -1.77 -5.69 -13.27
CA ILE A 100 -3.13 -5.74 -12.71
C ILE A 100 -3.96 -4.59 -13.28
N ALA A 101 -3.43 -3.38 -13.30
CA ALA A 101 -4.10 -2.22 -13.88
C ALA A 101 -4.49 -2.48 -15.35
N ASP A 102 -3.57 -2.97 -16.16
CA ASP A 102 -3.83 -3.33 -17.55
C ASP A 102 -4.90 -4.42 -17.67
N SER A 103 -4.80 -5.50 -16.88
CA SER A 103 -5.74 -6.61 -16.98
C SER A 103 -7.18 -6.18 -16.70
N VAL A 104 -7.38 -5.30 -15.72
CA VAL A 104 -8.69 -4.73 -15.40
C VAL A 104 -9.18 -3.82 -16.52
N GLU A 105 -8.31 -2.96 -17.04
CA GLU A 105 -8.62 -2.07 -18.15
C GLU A 105 -9.03 -2.86 -19.41
N TYR A 106 -8.28 -3.90 -19.78
CA TYR A 106 -8.60 -4.78 -20.91
C TYR A 106 -9.98 -5.41 -20.77
N MET A 107 -10.28 -6.01 -19.61
CA MET A 107 -11.54 -6.69 -19.39
C MET A 107 -12.72 -5.73 -19.45
N VAL A 108 -12.62 -4.58 -18.79
CA VAL A 108 -13.69 -3.59 -18.72
C VAL A 108 -13.93 -2.92 -20.06
N ASN A 109 -12.87 -2.52 -20.78
CA ASN A 109 -13.00 -1.84 -22.07
C ASN A 109 -13.43 -2.80 -23.19
N ALA A 110 -12.86 -4.00 -23.28
CA ALA A 110 -13.24 -4.97 -24.32
C ALA A 110 -14.71 -5.42 -24.21
N HIS A 111 -15.25 -5.50 -23.01
CA HIS A 111 -16.63 -5.92 -22.77
C HIS A 111 -17.59 -4.76 -22.50
N CYS A 112 -17.10 -3.52 -22.53
CA CYS A 112 -17.89 -2.30 -22.35
C CYS A 112 -18.70 -2.30 -21.05
N ALA A 113 -18.13 -2.74 -19.93
CA ALA A 113 -18.82 -2.69 -18.63
C ALA A 113 -19.08 -1.23 -18.20
N ASP A 114 -20.20 -1.01 -17.50
CA ASP A 114 -20.70 0.32 -17.12
C ASP A 114 -20.13 0.80 -15.78
N ALA A 115 -19.82 -0.12 -14.88
CA ALA A 115 -19.25 0.19 -13.57
C ALA A 115 -18.40 -0.98 -13.06
N LEU A 116 -17.65 -0.77 -11.99
CA LEU A 116 -16.64 -1.69 -11.49
C LEU A 116 -16.72 -1.86 -9.97
N VAL A 117 -16.71 -3.09 -9.49
CA VAL A 117 -16.38 -3.41 -8.08
C VAL A 117 -14.99 -4.01 -8.04
N CYS A 118 -14.12 -3.46 -7.19
CA CYS A 118 -12.76 -3.95 -6.97
C CYS A 118 -12.69 -4.74 -5.66
N ILE A 119 -12.46 -6.06 -5.74
CA ILE A 119 -12.22 -6.93 -4.59
C ILE A 119 -10.71 -7.22 -4.52
N SER A 120 -10.04 -6.46 -3.67
CA SER A 120 -8.58 -6.51 -3.48
C SER A 120 -8.24 -6.74 -2.02
N ASN A 121 -6.97 -6.96 -1.69
CA ASN A 121 -6.55 -6.98 -0.28
C ASN A 121 -5.06 -6.67 -0.07
N CYS A 122 -4.15 -7.23 -0.89
CA CYS A 122 -2.70 -7.13 -0.65
C CYS A 122 -2.02 -6.01 -1.44
N ASP A 123 -0.72 -5.89 -1.20
CA ASP A 123 0.18 -4.75 -1.42
C ASP A 123 0.10 -4.09 -2.79
N LYS A 124 0.14 -4.87 -3.87
CA LYS A 124 0.18 -4.34 -5.25
C LYS A 124 -1.17 -4.42 -5.94
N ILE A 125 -2.08 -5.21 -5.38
CA ILE A 125 -3.39 -5.48 -5.98
C ILE A 125 -4.32 -4.27 -5.78
N THR A 126 -4.43 -3.77 -4.56
CA THR A 126 -5.25 -2.58 -4.28
C THR A 126 -4.80 -1.38 -5.11
N PRO A 127 -3.50 -0.99 -5.14
CA PRO A 127 -3.07 0.11 -6.00
C PRO A 127 -3.18 -0.18 -7.49
N GLY A 128 -2.97 -1.43 -7.94
CA GLY A 128 -3.16 -1.80 -9.35
C GLY A 128 -4.60 -1.62 -9.81
N MET A 129 -5.57 -2.08 -9.01
CA MET A 129 -6.99 -1.84 -9.27
C MET A 129 -7.37 -0.35 -9.18
N LEU A 130 -6.73 0.42 -8.27
CA LEU A 130 -6.95 1.86 -8.14
C LEU A 130 -6.48 2.60 -9.40
N MET A 131 -5.30 2.26 -9.92
CA MET A 131 -4.80 2.78 -11.20
C MET A 131 -5.80 2.50 -12.33
N ALA A 132 -6.29 1.26 -12.45
CA ALA A 132 -7.29 0.90 -13.46
C ALA A 132 -8.59 1.70 -13.31
N ALA A 133 -9.11 1.82 -12.10
CA ALA A 133 -10.33 2.58 -11.81
C ALA A 133 -10.20 4.05 -12.24
N LEU A 134 -9.05 4.66 -11.98
CA LEU A 134 -8.76 6.04 -12.35
C LEU A 134 -8.55 6.21 -13.87
N ARG A 135 -7.92 5.24 -14.55
CA ARG A 135 -7.83 5.22 -16.03
C ARG A 135 -9.21 5.15 -16.68
N LEU A 136 -10.02 4.20 -16.24
CA LEU A 136 -11.34 3.92 -16.79
C LEU A 136 -12.35 5.05 -16.54
N ASN A 137 -12.26 5.68 -15.39
CA ASN A 137 -13.15 6.77 -14.94
C ASN A 137 -14.64 6.45 -15.12
N ILE A 138 -15.04 5.25 -14.74
CA ILE A 138 -16.43 4.81 -14.62
C ILE A 138 -16.78 4.61 -13.14
N PRO A 139 -18.05 4.60 -12.70
CA PRO A 139 -18.40 4.39 -11.31
C PRO A 139 -17.69 3.17 -10.72
N VAL A 140 -17.11 3.31 -9.52
CA VAL A 140 -16.33 2.27 -8.87
C VAL A 140 -16.59 2.23 -7.37
N VAL A 141 -16.53 1.03 -6.79
CA VAL A 141 -16.49 0.81 -5.34
C VAL A 141 -15.41 -0.20 -5.01
N PHE A 142 -14.58 0.10 -4.03
CA PHE A 142 -13.59 -0.82 -3.47
C PHE A 142 -14.16 -1.53 -2.25
N VAL A 143 -13.94 -2.84 -2.17
CA VAL A 143 -14.19 -3.64 -0.97
C VAL A 143 -13.06 -4.64 -0.79
N SER A 144 -12.27 -4.47 0.27
CA SER A 144 -11.11 -5.33 0.52
C SER A 144 -11.46 -6.60 1.29
N GLY A 145 -10.58 -7.60 1.20
CA GLY A 145 -10.70 -8.85 1.96
C GLY A 145 -10.53 -8.67 3.47
N GLY A 146 -9.86 -7.61 3.90
CA GLY A 146 -9.63 -7.24 5.30
C GLY A 146 -8.35 -7.80 5.91
N PRO A 147 -7.90 -7.22 7.04
CA PRO A 147 -6.72 -7.67 7.78
C PRO A 147 -6.96 -9.01 8.48
N MET A 148 -5.88 -9.77 8.69
CA MET A 148 -5.89 -10.94 9.55
C MET A 148 -5.88 -10.54 11.04
N GLU A 149 -6.21 -11.48 11.91
CA GLU A 149 -6.04 -11.34 13.36
C GLU A 149 -4.54 -11.32 13.72
N ALA A 150 -4.18 -10.62 14.79
CA ALA A 150 -2.82 -10.68 15.31
C ALA A 150 -2.48 -12.09 15.80
N GLY A 151 -1.28 -12.56 15.51
CA GLY A 151 -0.74 -13.79 16.03
C GLY A 151 -0.61 -13.73 17.56
N LYS A 152 -0.71 -14.88 18.23
CA LYS A 152 -0.52 -14.98 19.69
C LYS A 152 0.23 -16.25 20.02
N VAL A 153 1.30 -16.13 20.79
CA VAL A 153 2.02 -17.27 21.36
C VAL A 153 2.10 -17.11 22.86
N ASN A 154 1.94 -18.21 23.60
CA ASN A 154 2.20 -18.24 25.02
C ASN A 154 3.59 -18.84 25.25
N TRP A 155 4.51 -18.01 25.67
CA TRP A 155 5.88 -18.40 25.96
C TRP A 155 6.22 -18.08 27.42
N GLN A 156 6.66 -19.09 28.17
CA GLN A 156 6.99 -18.96 29.60
C GLN A 156 5.89 -18.32 30.46
N GLY A 157 4.61 -18.59 30.11
CA GLY A 157 3.45 -18.07 30.84
C GLY A 157 3.04 -16.63 30.48
N VAL A 158 3.73 -16.00 29.50
CA VAL A 158 3.38 -14.69 28.96
C VAL A 158 2.83 -14.84 27.55
N THR A 159 1.70 -14.20 27.29
CA THR A 159 1.11 -14.14 25.93
C THR A 159 1.72 -12.96 25.17
N HIS A 160 2.39 -13.26 24.08
CA HIS A 160 2.95 -12.28 23.14
C HIS A 160 2.03 -12.15 21.92
N LYS A 161 1.73 -10.92 21.50
CA LYS A 161 1.15 -10.64 20.18
C LYS A 161 2.27 -10.68 19.15
N LEU A 162 1.97 -11.20 17.97
CA LEU A 162 2.95 -11.45 16.90
C LEU A 162 2.41 -10.98 15.54
N ASP A 163 3.35 -10.70 14.65
CA ASP A 163 3.12 -10.54 13.22
C ASP A 163 4.20 -11.28 12.39
N LEU A 164 4.15 -11.14 11.06
CA LEU A 164 5.11 -11.76 10.15
C LEU A 164 6.57 -11.37 10.45
N VAL A 165 6.81 -10.10 10.85
CA VAL A 165 8.17 -9.59 11.10
C VAL A 165 8.76 -10.25 12.33
N ASP A 166 7.96 -10.54 13.36
CA ASP A 166 8.43 -11.23 14.55
C ASP A 166 8.98 -12.62 14.21
N ALA A 167 8.32 -13.35 13.31
CA ALA A 167 8.81 -14.65 12.83
C ALA A 167 10.14 -14.50 12.06
N MET A 168 10.28 -13.48 11.21
CA MET A 168 11.53 -13.24 10.47
C MET A 168 12.67 -12.81 11.37
N VAL A 169 12.43 -11.95 12.36
CA VAL A 169 13.44 -11.49 13.32
C VAL A 169 13.86 -12.65 14.23
N ALA A 170 12.91 -13.44 14.73
CA ALA A 170 13.22 -14.60 15.57
C ALA A 170 14.07 -15.65 14.82
N ALA A 171 13.76 -15.92 13.56
CA ALA A 171 14.55 -16.84 12.74
C ALA A 171 15.97 -16.34 12.44
N ALA A 172 16.19 -15.02 12.47
CA ALA A 172 17.49 -14.38 12.24
C ALA A 172 18.33 -14.23 13.53
N ASP A 173 17.72 -14.34 14.70
CA ASP A 173 18.41 -14.13 16.00
C ASP A 173 18.96 -15.46 16.53
N SER A 174 20.29 -15.58 16.56
CA SER A 174 20.97 -16.78 17.10
C SER A 174 20.75 -17.02 18.59
N LYS A 175 20.15 -16.08 19.33
CA LYS A 175 19.79 -16.21 20.75
C LYS A 175 18.45 -16.91 20.94
N VAL A 176 17.61 -16.97 19.88
CA VAL A 176 16.31 -17.64 19.89
C VAL A 176 16.52 -19.13 19.57
N SER A 177 15.95 -20.00 20.39
CA SER A 177 16.02 -21.45 20.14
C SER A 177 15.12 -21.89 18.97
N ASP A 178 15.48 -23.00 18.32
CA ASP A 178 14.67 -23.58 17.24
C ASP A 178 13.22 -23.85 17.67
N ALA A 179 13.00 -24.30 18.92
CA ALA A 179 11.66 -24.56 19.46
C ALA A 179 10.84 -23.26 19.64
N GLU A 180 11.48 -22.17 20.03
CA GLU A 180 10.84 -20.86 20.14
C GLU A 180 10.53 -20.27 18.76
N SER A 181 11.48 -20.35 17.83
CA SER A 181 11.31 -19.93 16.44
C SER A 181 10.14 -20.69 15.78
N ASP A 182 10.05 -22.01 15.94
CA ASP A 182 8.94 -22.82 15.42
C ASP A 182 7.59 -22.43 16.04
N ALA A 183 7.56 -22.14 17.33
CA ALA A 183 6.33 -21.69 18.01
C ALA A 183 5.87 -20.31 17.52
N ILE A 184 6.78 -19.38 17.28
CA ILE A 184 6.50 -18.06 16.70
C ILE A 184 6.00 -18.21 15.26
N GLU A 185 6.69 -18.97 14.40
CA GLU A 185 6.32 -19.23 13.01
C GLU A 185 4.90 -19.75 12.89
N ARG A 186 4.52 -20.75 13.69
CA ARG A 186 3.17 -21.35 13.68
C ARG A 186 2.08 -20.41 14.15
N SER A 187 2.44 -19.35 14.86
CA SER A 187 1.47 -18.45 15.52
C SER A 187 1.37 -17.08 14.87
N ALA A 188 2.37 -16.65 14.09
CA ALA A 188 2.49 -15.29 13.58
C ALA A 188 1.37 -14.87 12.62
N CYS A 189 0.88 -15.80 11.78
CA CYS A 189 -0.16 -15.54 10.77
C CYS A 189 -1.34 -16.51 10.92
N PRO A 190 -2.25 -16.32 11.90
CA PRO A 190 -3.20 -17.36 12.29
C PRO A 190 -4.42 -17.46 11.37
N THR A 191 -4.75 -16.42 10.60
CA THR A 191 -6.00 -16.40 9.82
C THR A 191 -5.78 -15.95 8.36
N CYS A 192 -6.81 -16.13 7.52
CA CYS A 192 -6.85 -15.41 6.26
C CYS A 192 -6.93 -13.89 6.52
N GLY A 193 -6.56 -13.12 5.53
CA GLY A 193 -6.50 -11.66 5.58
C GLY A 193 -5.15 -11.12 5.17
N SER A 194 -5.06 -9.82 4.94
CA SER A 194 -3.79 -9.10 4.80
C SER A 194 -3.06 -9.08 6.15
N CYS A 195 -1.88 -8.48 6.21
CA CYS A 195 -1.10 -8.44 7.46
C CYS A 195 -1.90 -7.93 8.67
N SER A 196 -1.55 -8.37 9.88
CA SER A 196 -2.22 -7.90 11.11
C SER A 196 -1.78 -6.50 11.56
N GLY A 197 -0.64 -5.98 11.05
CA GLY A 197 -0.10 -4.65 11.33
C GLY A 197 -0.33 -3.65 10.19
N MET A 198 0.22 -2.43 10.36
CA MET A 198 0.14 -1.35 9.36
C MET A 198 1.27 -1.49 8.33
N PHE A 199 1.18 -2.56 7.54
CA PHE A 199 2.01 -2.79 6.37
C PHE A 199 1.36 -2.21 5.12
N THR A 200 1.97 -2.37 3.95
CA THR A 200 1.50 -1.76 2.71
C THR A 200 0.06 -2.15 2.35
N ALA A 201 -0.30 -3.42 2.52
CA ALA A 201 -1.65 -3.92 2.23
C ALA A 201 -2.72 -3.17 3.00
N ASN A 202 -2.59 -3.11 4.33
CA ASN A 202 -3.55 -2.42 5.19
C ASN A 202 -3.50 -0.90 4.99
N SER A 203 -2.31 -0.33 4.81
CA SER A 203 -2.19 1.09 4.48
C SER A 203 -3.00 1.42 3.24
N MET A 204 -2.84 0.69 2.12
CA MET A 204 -3.60 0.96 0.90
C MET A 204 -5.10 0.73 1.06
N ASN A 205 -5.53 -0.29 1.83
CA ASN A 205 -6.94 -0.52 2.12
C ASN A 205 -7.55 0.62 2.97
N CYS A 206 -6.79 1.21 3.89
CA CYS A 206 -7.18 2.41 4.64
C CYS A 206 -7.22 3.65 3.73
N LEU A 207 -6.24 3.81 2.83
CA LEU A 207 -6.18 4.95 1.92
C LEU A 207 -7.35 4.99 0.93
N THR A 208 -7.92 3.84 0.53
CA THR A 208 -9.14 3.83 -0.30
C THR A 208 -10.36 4.43 0.43
N GLU A 209 -10.42 4.37 1.77
CA GLU A 209 -11.44 5.07 2.55
C GLU A 209 -11.20 6.59 2.54
N ALA A 210 -9.97 7.03 2.78
CA ALA A 210 -9.63 8.45 2.78
C ALA A 210 -9.76 9.10 1.39
N LEU A 211 -9.48 8.33 0.31
CA LEU A 211 -9.75 8.74 -1.08
C LEU A 211 -11.26 8.79 -1.41
N GLY A 212 -12.12 8.31 -0.51
CA GLY A 212 -13.56 8.30 -0.71
C GLY A 212 -14.09 7.19 -1.62
N LEU A 213 -13.30 6.16 -1.96
CA LEU A 213 -13.64 5.12 -2.94
C LEU A 213 -14.09 3.80 -2.31
N SER A 214 -14.08 3.67 -0.98
CA SER A 214 -14.57 2.50 -0.24
C SER A 214 -15.47 2.88 0.93
N LEU A 215 -16.11 1.88 1.52
CA LEU A 215 -17.01 2.06 2.66
C LEU A 215 -16.22 2.20 3.98
N PRO A 216 -16.72 2.92 4.98
CA PRO A 216 -16.13 2.99 6.31
C PRO A 216 -15.92 1.60 6.93
N GLY A 217 -14.74 1.39 7.51
CA GLY A 217 -14.30 0.10 8.06
C GLY A 217 -13.67 -0.84 7.04
N ASN A 218 -13.56 -0.45 5.78
CA ASN A 218 -12.92 -1.25 4.72
C ASN A 218 -11.49 -1.67 5.09
N GLY A 219 -10.67 -0.74 5.57
CA GLY A 219 -9.27 -0.99 5.92
C GLY A 219 -9.06 -1.70 7.26
N SER A 220 -10.03 -1.65 8.18
CA SER A 220 -9.80 -2.06 9.57
C SER A 220 -10.60 -3.28 10.06
N THR A 221 -11.76 -3.61 9.46
CA THR A 221 -12.56 -4.77 9.88
C THR A 221 -11.85 -6.08 9.52
N LEU A 222 -11.71 -6.99 10.47
CA LEU A 222 -11.02 -8.27 10.26
C LEU A 222 -11.67 -9.13 9.17
N ALA A 223 -10.86 -9.85 8.40
CA ALA A 223 -11.30 -10.76 7.32
C ALA A 223 -12.24 -11.86 7.85
N THR A 224 -11.96 -12.37 9.03
CA THR A 224 -12.70 -13.46 9.68
C THR A 224 -14.00 -13.01 10.32
N HIS A 225 -14.17 -11.70 10.60
CA HIS A 225 -15.33 -11.22 11.35
C HIS A 225 -16.58 -11.02 10.48
N GLY A 226 -17.74 -11.48 10.98
CA GLY A 226 -19.03 -11.42 10.27
C GLY A 226 -19.50 -10.00 9.90
N ALA A 227 -19.07 -8.96 10.64
CA ALA A 227 -19.37 -7.57 10.31
C ALA A 227 -18.86 -7.17 8.91
N ARG A 228 -17.71 -7.71 8.47
CA ARG A 228 -17.15 -7.44 7.13
C ARG A 228 -18.09 -7.86 5.99
N LYS A 229 -18.89 -8.90 6.18
CA LYS A 229 -19.87 -9.34 5.19
C LYS A 229 -20.78 -8.21 4.72
N GLN A 230 -21.15 -7.30 5.63
CA GLN A 230 -22.02 -6.18 5.31
C GLN A 230 -21.38 -5.20 4.32
N LEU A 231 -20.04 -5.03 4.35
CA LEU A 231 -19.33 -4.19 3.39
C LEU A 231 -19.48 -4.73 1.95
N PHE A 232 -19.37 -6.05 1.77
CA PHE A 232 -19.58 -6.68 0.46
C PHE A 232 -21.00 -6.54 -0.04
N LEU A 233 -21.99 -6.74 0.85
CA LEU A 233 -23.40 -6.57 0.50
C LEU A 233 -23.73 -5.11 0.14
N GLN A 234 -23.19 -4.16 0.89
CA GLN A 234 -23.40 -2.73 0.64
C GLN A 234 -22.69 -2.29 -0.66
N ALA A 235 -21.46 -2.75 -0.92
CA ALA A 235 -20.73 -2.44 -2.16
C ALA A 235 -21.52 -2.88 -3.40
N GLY A 236 -22.13 -4.09 -3.36
CA GLY A 236 -22.95 -4.60 -4.46
C GLY A 236 -24.19 -3.74 -4.74
N ARG A 237 -24.85 -3.22 -3.71
CA ARG A 237 -26.00 -2.31 -3.87
C ARG A 237 -25.57 -0.93 -4.33
N LEU A 238 -24.54 -0.38 -3.70
CA LEU A 238 -24.04 0.97 -3.96
C LEU A 238 -23.55 1.15 -5.38
N ILE A 239 -22.84 0.17 -5.94
CA ILE A 239 -22.30 0.32 -7.31
C ILE A 239 -23.42 0.43 -8.36
N VAL A 240 -24.56 -0.24 -8.15
CA VAL A 240 -25.71 -0.11 -9.06
C VAL A 240 -26.35 1.28 -8.95
N ASP A 241 -26.45 1.83 -7.72
CA ASP A 241 -26.92 3.20 -7.51
C ASP A 241 -26.01 4.22 -8.19
N LEU A 242 -24.69 4.11 -7.99
CA LEU A 242 -23.71 5.01 -8.63
C LEU A 242 -23.78 4.93 -10.16
N ALA A 243 -23.94 3.72 -10.73
CA ALA A 243 -24.11 3.54 -12.17
C ALA A 243 -25.39 4.25 -12.66
N LYS A 244 -26.52 4.08 -11.98
CA LYS A 244 -27.78 4.76 -12.35
C LYS A 244 -27.67 6.27 -12.21
N ARG A 245 -27.07 6.78 -11.15
CA ARG A 245 -26.82 8.22 -10.97
C ARG A 245 -26.03 8.78 -12.16
N HIS A 246 -24.95 8.12 -12.55
CA HIS A 246 -24.14 8.58 -13.68
C HIS A 246 -24.90 8.51 -15.00
N TYR A 247 -25.45 7.35 -15.35
CA TYR A 247 -26.01 7.14 -16.69
C TYR A 247 -27.46 7.60 -16.85
N GLU A 248 -28.27 7.57 -15.79
CA GLU A 248 -29.70 7.93 -15.87
C GLU A 248 -29.99 9.34 -15.32
N GLN A 249 -29.11 9.90 -14.47
CA GLN A 249 -29.30 11.21 -13.83
C GLN A 249 -28.25 12.24 -14.24
N ASP A 250 -27.31 11.89 -15.13
CA ASP A 250 -26.23 12.75 -15.62
C ASP A 250 -25.27 13.25 -14.51
N ASP A 251 -25.10 12.43 -13.46
CA ASP A 251 -24.28 12.77 -12.31
C ASP A 251 -22.81 12.33 -12.48
N TYR A 252 -21.95 13.27 -12.78
CA TYR A 252 -20.51 13.04 -12.93
C TYR A 252 -19.76 13.08 -11.58
N SER A 253 -20.40 13.52 -10.50
CA SER A 253 -19.76 13.59 -9.17
C SER A 253 -19.42 12.22 -8.60
N VAL A 254 -20.06 11.16 -9.11
CA VAL A 254 -19.85 9.76 -8.70
C VAL A 254 -18.67 9.09 -9.38
N LEU A 255 -18.03 9.75 -10.33
CA LEU A 255 -16.88 9.20 -11.05
C LEU A 255 -15.61 9.22 -10.19
N PRO A 256 -14.74 8.22 -10.31
CA PRO A 256 -13.56 8.12 -9.45
C PRO A 256 -12.61 9.31 -9.54
N ARG A 257 -12.45 9.96 -10.71
CA ARG A 257 -11.62 11.18 -10.81
C ARG A 257 -12.28 12.41 -10.19
N SER A 258 -13.60 12.44 -10.08
CA SER A 258 -14.31 13.51 -9.37
C SER A 258 -14.20 13.34 -7.86
N ILE A 259 -14.18 12.10 -7.37
CA ILE A 259 -14.05 11.76 -5.95
C ILE A 259 -12.59 11.84 -5.51
N ALA A 260 -11.69 11.10 -6.16
CA ALA A 260 -10.26 11.08 -5.88
C ALA A 260 -9.56 12.26 -6.59
N ASN A 261 -9.95 13.48 -6.24
CA ASN A 261 -9.33 14.73 -6.66
C ASN A 261 -8.12 15.07 -5.77
N LEU A 262 -7.43 16.20 -6.01
CA LEU A 262 -6.26 16.61 -5.24
C LEU A 262 -6.53 16.63 -3.72
N GLN A 263 -7.68 17.16 -3.28
CA GLN A 263 -8.05 17.20 -1.86
C GLN A 263 -8.17 15.80 -1.25
N ALA A 264 -8.71 14.84 -2.00
CA ALA A 264 -8.79 13.46 -1.56
C ALA A 264 -7.41 12.78 -1.47
N PHE A 265 -6.49 13.08 -2.40
CA PHE A 265 -5.09 12.64 -2.30
C PHE A 265 -4.38 13.25 -1.09
N GLU A 266 -4.60 14.53 -0.79
CA GLU A 266 -4.07 15.17 0.43
C GLU A 266 -4.66 14.55 1.70
N ASN A 267 -5.97 14.22 1.73
CA ASN A 267 -6.59 13.49 2.85
C ASN A 267 -5.98 12.10 3.02
N ALA A 268 -5.76 11.38 1.93
CA ALA A 268 -5.12 10.06 1.96
C ALA A 268 -3.69 10.15 2.50
N MET A 269 -2.91 11.15 2.06
CA MET A 269 -1.55 11.36 2.58
C MET A 269 -1.54 11.81 4.05
N ALA A 270 -2.50 12.66 4.46
CA ALA A 270 -2.67 13.05 5.87
C ALA A 270 -2.98 11.84 6.75
N LEU A 271 -3.86 10.94 6.31
CA LEU A 271 -4.11 9.65 6.97
C LEU A 271 -2.82 8.82 7.06
N ASP A 272 -2.10 8.67 5.95
CA ASP A 272 -0.91 7.81 5.86
C ASP A 272 0.20 8.25 6.82
N VAL A 273 0.53 9.53 6.83
CA VAL A 273 1.57 10.07 7.75
C VAL A 273 1.09 10.05 9.21
N SER A 274 -0.21 10.21 9.46
CA SER A 274 -0.75 10.20 10.81
C SER A 274 -0.77 8.81 11.45
N MET A 275 -0.90 7.75 10.64
CA MET A 275 -0.86 6.36 11.11
C MET A 275 0.50 5.68 10.95
N GLY A 276 1.52 6.40 10.42
CA GLY A 276 2.84 5.83 10.17
C GLY A 276 2.79 4.66 9.19
N GLY A 277 2.14 4.84 8.06
CA GLY A 277 1.95 3.83 7.04
C GLY A 277 3.25 3.34 6.39
N SER A 278 3.11 2.59 5.31
CA SER A 278 4.25 2.05 4.58
C SER A 278 4.89 3.08 3.66
N THR A 279 6.21 3.08 3.49
CA THR A 279 6.87 3.91 2.46
C THR A 279 6.38 3.57 1.03
N ASN A 280 5.90 2.34 0.81
CA ASN A 280 5.34 1.93 -0.48
C ASN A 280 4.07 2.70 -0.87
N THR A 281 3.30 3.21 0.09
CA THR A 281 2.10 4.03 -0.18
C THR A 281 2.43 5.29 -0.94
N VAL A 282 3.62 5.88 -0.71
CA VAL A 282 4.13 7.02 -1.49
C VAL A 282 4.19 6.67 -2.97
N LEU A 283 4.81 5.52 -3.33
CA LEU A 283 4.84 5.05 -4.73
C LEU A 283 3.43 4.87 -5.30
N HIS A 284 2.53 4.32 -4.50
CA HIS A 284 1.20 3.95 -4.97
C HIS A 284 0.26 5.15 -5.10
N LEU A 285 0.36 6.14 -4.20
CA LEU A 285 -0.39 7.39 -4.34
C LEU A 285 0.09 8.22 -5.52
N LEU A 286 1.42 8.33 -5.72
CA LEU A 286 1.99 9.00 -6.90
C LEU A 286 1.56 8.31 -8.20
N ALA A 287 1.56 6.96 -8.23
CA ALA A 287 1.08 6.21 -9.38
C ALA A 287 -0.41 6.42 -9.65
N ALA A 288 -1.23 6.41 -8.61
CA ALA A 288 -2.66 6.66 -8.72
C ALA A 288 -2.96 8.11 -9.17
N ALA A 289 -2.22 9.09 -8.64
CA ALA A 289 -2.34 10.49 -9.05
C ALA A 289 -1.97 10.68 -10.53
N HIS A 290 -0.90 10.01 -11.00
CA HIS A 290 -0.52 9.98 -12.41
C HIS A 290 -1.68 9.50 -13.29
N GLU A 291 -2.31 8.38 -12.94
CA GLU A 291 -3.44 7.81 -13.70
C GLU A 291 -4.72 8.68 -13.61
N ALA A 292 -4.90 9.39 -12.52
CA ALA A 292 -6.01 10.33 -12.36
C ALA A 292 -5.81 11.65 -13.12
N GLY A 293 -4.58 11.97 -13.52
CA GLY A 293 -4.18 13.28 -14.02
C GLY A 293 -4.19 14.36 -12.94
N VAL A 294 -3.92 13.99 -11.68
CA VAL A 294 -3.84 14.88 -10.53
C VAL A 294 -2.38 15.27 -10.30
N ASP A 295 -2.12 16.57 -10.18
CA ASP A 295 -0.78 17.11 -9.86
C ASP A 295 -0.51 16.97 -8.35
N PHE A 296 -0.16 15.75 -7.94
CA PHE A 296 0.22 15.39 -6.58
C PHE A 296 1.65 14.83 -6.60
N THR A 297 2.55 15.46 -5.84
CA THR A 297 4.00 15.29 -5.98
C THR A 297 4.69 14.99 -4.64
N MET A 298 6.00 14.69 -4.70
CA MET A 298 6.86 14.54 -3.52
C MET A 298 6.86 15.80 -2.63
N SER A 299 6.69 16.99 -3.21
CA SER A 299 6.59 18.25 -2.46
C SER A 299 5.33 18.32 -1.61
N ASP A 300 4.20 17.82 -2.11
CA ASP A 300 2.95 17.75 -1.34
C ASP A 300 3.07 16.76 -0.19
N ILE A 301 3.74 15.63 -0.42
CA ILE A 301 4.02 14.62 0.60
C ILE A 301 4.88 15.21 1.71
N ASP A 302 5.97 15.93 1.38
CA ASP A 302 6.82 16.60 2.37
C ASP A 302 6.05 17.66 3.16
N ARG A 303 5.27 18.50 2.47
CA ARG A 303 4.43 19.52 3.09
C ARG A 303 3.45 18.91 4.09
N ILE A 304 2.70 17.88 3.69
CA ILE A 304 1.71 17.22 4.55
C ILE A 304 2.40 16.55 5.73
N SER A 305 3.51 15.84 5.50
CA SER A 305 4.30 15.18 6.54
C SER A 305 4.82 16.14 7.63
N ARG A 306 5.07 17.42 7.29
CA ARG A 306 5.50 18.44 8.27
C ARG A 306 4.33 19.00 9.08
N LEU A 307 3.11 18.94 8.54
CA LEU A 307 1.92 19.57 9.14
C LEU A 307 1.11 18.60 9.99
N VAL A 308 1.06 17.34 9.58
CA VAL A 308 0.18 16.32 10.18
C VAL A 308 0.98 15.46 11.16
N PRO A 309 0.63 15.47 12.46
CA PRO A 309 1.32 14.69 13.48
C PRO A 309 1.04 13.18 13.35
N ASN A 310 1.93 12.35 13.90
CA ASN A 310 1.69 10.92 14.03
C ASN A 310 0.83 10.65 15.27
N ILE A 311 -0.44 10.29 15.08
CA ILE A 311 -1.42 10.08 16.14
C ILE A 311 -1.86 8.62 16.30
N CYS A 312 -1.43 7.73 15.38
CA CYS A 312 -1.74 6.31 15.47
C CYS A 312 -0.47 5.50 15.21
N LYS A 313 -0.09 4.64 16.14
CA LYS A 313 1.12 3.81 16.03
C LYS A 313 0.74 2.34 16.17
N VAL A 314 1.01 1.56 15.14
CA VAL A 314 0.55 0.18 14.98
C VAL A 314 1.76 -0.73 14.66
N ALA A 315 1.67 -2.01 14.92
CA ALA A 315 2.70 -2.97 14.53
C ALA A 315 3.11 -2.79 13.06
N PRO A 316 4.39 -2.86 12.71
CA PRO A 316 5.54 -3.23 13.55
C PRO A 316 6.20 -2.05 14.27
N ALA A 317 5.66 -0.82 14.15
CA ALA A 317 6.20 0.35 14.85
C ALA A 317 5.96 0.31 16.38
N THR A 318 5.06 -0.56 16.84
CA THR A 318 4.84 -0.92 18.25
C THR A 318 4.34 -2.37 18.34
N ALA A 319 4.67 -3.09 19.39
CA ALA A 319 4.10 -4.40 19.67
C ALA A 319 2.72 -4.33 20.36
N LYS A 320 2.28 -3.14 20.79
CA LYS A 320 1.07 -2.96 21.61
C LYS A 320 -0.21 -3.08 20.79
N PHE A 321 -0.25 -2.47 19.61
CA PHE A 321 -1.45 -2.31 18.80
C PHE A 321 -1.32 -2.95 17.41
N HIS A 322 -2.41 -3.60 16.96
CA HIS A 322 -2.57 -4.18 15.64
C HIS A 322 -3.82 -3.62 14.96
N MET A 323 -4.15 -4.07 13.74
CA MET A 323 -5.33 -3.56 13.01
C MET A 323 -6.65 -3.79 13.75
N GLU A 324 -6.75 -4.87 14.52
CA GLU A 324 -7.91 -5.14 15.39
C GLU A 324 -8.13 -4.04 16.45
N ASP A 325 -7.03 -3.44 16.95
CA ASP A 325 -7.08 -2.34 17.92
C ASP A 325 -7.44 -1.01 17.24
N VAL A 326 -6.92 -0.77 16.02
CA VAL A 326 -7.34 0.38 15.18
C VAL A 326 -8.83 0.33 14.92
N HIS A 327 -9.37 -0.84 14.56
CA HIS A 327 -10.81 -1.00 14.35
C HIS A 327 -11.60 -0.67 15.61
N ARG A 328 -11.21 -1.21 16.76
CA ARG A 328 -11.83 -0.95 18.07
C ARG A 328 -11.82 0.54 18.44
N ALA A 329 -10.81 1.29 17.99
CA ALA A 329 -10.67 2.73 18.23
C ALA A 329 -11.46 3.62 17.25
N GLY A 330 -12.22 3.03 16.31
CA GLY A 330 -13.03 3.72 15.31
C GLY A 330 -12.48 3.65 13.89
N GLY A 331 -11.43 2.86 13.65
CA GLY A 331 -10.87 2.63 12.32
C GLY A 331 -10.35 3.90 11.66
N VAL A 332 -10.41 3.92 10.33
CA VAL A 332 -9.98 5.07 9.52
C VAL A 332 -10.81 6.32 9.84
N MET A 333 -12.13 6.16 10.05
CA MET A 333 -12.99 7.30 10.37
C MET A 333 -12.65 7.91 11.74
N GLY A 334 -12.17 7.11 12.71
CA GLY A 334 -11.66 7.62 13.98
C GLY A 334 -10.40 8.47 13.81
N ILE A 335 -9.44 8.03 12.97
CA ILE A 335 -8.22 8.82 12.68
C ILE A 335 -8.59 10.11 11.93
N LEU A 336 -9.37 10.01 10.85
CA LEU A 336 -9.83 11.18 10.08
C LEU A 336 -10.67 12.13 10.93
N GLY A 337 -11.44 11.63 11.90
CA GLY A 337 -12.18 12.43 12.86
C GLY A 337 -11.27 13.30 13.72
N GLU A 338 -10.17 12.73 14.26
CA GLU A 338 -9.18 13.52 15.01
C GLU A 338 -8.48 14.55 14.13
N LEU A 339 -8.09 14.19 12.92
CA LEU A 339 -7.48 15.12 11.97
C LEU A 339 -8.46 16.23 11.54
N ASN A 340 -9.76 15.91 11.39
CA ASN A 340 -10.81 16.89 11.07
C ASN A 340 -11.00 17.92 12.21
N ARG A 341 -11.01 17.45 13.46
CA ARG A 341 -11.09 18.36 14.64
C ARG A 341 -9.92 19.33 14.70
N ALA A 342 -8.76 18.92 14.19
CA ALA A 342 -7.55 19.73 14.09
C ALA A 342 -7.49 20.60 12.81
N GLY A 343 -8.45 20.48 11.89
CA GLY A 343 -8.46 21.22 10.63
C GLY A 343 -7.38 20.76 9.64
N LEU A 344 -6.96 19.49 9.72
CA LEU A 344 -5.85 18.92 8.94
C LEU A 344 -6.30 18.09 7.74
N ILE A 345 -7.60 18.03 7.43
CA ILE A 345 -8.14 17.37 6.25
C ILE A 345 -9.16 18.24 5.51
N HIS A 346 -9.41 17.93 4.27
CA HIS A 346 -10.43 18.53 3.42
C HIS A 346 -11.77 17.81 3.60
N ASN A 347 -12.55 18.21 4.57
CA ASN A 347 -13.79 17.53 4.96
C ASN A 347 -14.95 17.69 3.96
N GLN A 348 -14.83 18.57 2.96
CA GLN A 348 -15.80 18.71 1.88
C GLN A 348 -15.54 17.76 0.69
N SER A 349 -14.46 16.98 0.70
CA SER A 349 -14.18 15.99 -0.34
C SER A 349 -15.33 14.99 -0.46
N PRO A 350 -15.81 14.67 -1.68
CA PRO A 350 -16.88 13.70 -1.89
C PRO A 350 -16.42 12.27 -1.61
N THR A 351 -17.39 11.37 -1.37
CA THR A 351 -17.15 9.93 -1.23
C THR A 351 -18.21 9.14 -1.99
N VAL A 352 -17.94 7.87 -2.29
CA VAL A 352 -18.92 6.98 -2.95
C VAL A 352 -20.18 6.74 -2.12
N HIS A 353 -20.11 6.90 -0.80
CA HIS A 353 -21.19 6.56 0.14
C HIS A 353 -21.82 7.76 0.86
N SER A 354 -21.21 8.92 0.78
CA SER A 354 -21.69 10.15 1.43
C SER A 354 -21.39 11.36 0.56
N PRO A 355 -22.19 12.43 0.63
CA PRO A 355 -21.97 13.64 -0.17
C PRO A 355 -20.60 14.29 0.09
N THR A 356 -20.14 14.25 1.33
CA THR A 356 -18.84 14.80 1.76
C THR A 356 -18.21 13.89 2.81
N MET A 357 -16.90 14.03 3.02
CA MET A 357 -16.18 13.39 4.13
C MET A 357 -16.74 13.85 5.48
N GLN A 358 -17.17 15.10 5.63
CA GLN A 358 -17.82 15.57 6.87
C GLN A 358 -19.08 14.77 7.17
N ALA A 359 -19.96 14.58 6.18
CA ALA A 359 -21.18 13.77 6.37
C ALA A 359 -20.86 12.30 6.71
N ALA A 360 -19.75 11.77 6.19
CA ALA A 360 -19.26 10.45 6.59
C ALA A 360 -18.80 10.44 8.05
N LEU A 361 -18.02 11.43 8.48
CA LEU A 361 -17.51 11.55 9.85
C LEU A 361 -18.64 11.77 10.86
N ASP A 362 -19.64 12.60 10.55
CA ASP A 362 -20.80 12.84 11.43
C ASP A 362 -21.51 11.52 11.79
N LYS A 363 -21.49 10.55 10.89
CA LYS A 363 -22.10 9.23 11.11
C LYS A 363 -21.14 8.22 11.73
N TRP A 364 -19.90 8.15 11.25
CA TRP A 364 -19.00 7.02 11.48
C TRP A 364 -17.87 7.28 12.48
N ASP A 365 -17.63 8.52 12.92
CA ASP A 365 -16.64 8.80 13.95
C ASP A 365 -17.19 8.40 15.34
N VAL A 366 -16.57 7.40 15.96
CA VAL A 366 -16.99 6.86 17.27
C VAL A 366 -16.90 7.86 18.41
N ALA A 367 -16.13 8.95 18.24
CA ALA A 367 -16.04 10.01 19.25
C ALA A 367 -17.29 10.91 19.27
N THR A 368 -18.03 10.99 18.17
CA THR A 368 -19.17 11.93 18.02
C THR A 368 -20.50 11.24 17.71
N THR A 369 -20.46 10.06 17.09
CA THR A 369 -21.69 9.34 16.69
C THR A 369 -22.53 8.89 17.89
N THR A 370 -23.84 9.00 17.73
CA THR A 370 -24.82 8.43 18.67
C THR A 370 -25.43 7.14 18.14
N ASP A 371 -25.04 6.68 16.94
CA ASP A 371 -25.56 5.48 16.31
C ASP A 371 -24.97 4.21 16.96
N GLU A 372 -25.81 3.48 17.70
CA GLU A 372 -25.38 2.26 18.41
C GLU A 372 -24.98 1.12 17.44
N GLU A 373 -25.51 1.06 16.21
CA GLU A 373 -25.10 0.06 15.23
C GLU A 373 -23.68 0.37 14.72
N VAL A 374 -23.31 1.64 14.56
CA VAL A 374 -21.94 2.07 14.23
C VAL A 374 -21.00 1.71 15.38
N LYS A 375 -21.36 2.01 16.62
CA LYS A 375 -20.55 1.64 17.80
C LYS A 375 -20.38 0.12 17.90
N LYS A 376 -21.43 -0.64 17.67
CA LYS A 376 -21.38 -2.11 17.63
C LYS A 376 -20.49 -2.63 16.51
N PHE A 377 -20.55 -2.03 15.34
CA PHE A 377 -19.69 -2.38 14.21
C PHE A 377 -18.20 -2.29 14.56
N TYR A 378 -17.78 -1.19 15.20
CA TYR A 378 -16.39 -0.99 15.61
C TYR A 378 -15.98 -1.81 16.86
N ARG A 379 -16.90 -2.48 17.53
CA ARG A 379 -16.56 -3.47 18.58
C ARG A 379 -16.25 -4.86 18.04
N ALA A 380 -16.22 -5.07 16.72
CA ALA A 380 -15.81 -6.35 16.16
C ALA A 380 -14.42 -6.77 16.68
N ALA A 381 -14.34 -7.96 17.24
CA ALA A 381 -13.17 -8.47 17.95
C ALA A 381 -12.60 -9.72 17.27
N PRO A 382 -11.30 -10.02 17.41
CA PRO A 382 -10.71 -11.26 16.93
C PRO A 382 -11.32 -12.47 17.61
N GLY A 383 -11.52 -13.56 16.85
CA GLY A 383 -12.04 -14.81 17.37
C GLY A 383 -10.98 -15.65 18.09
N GLY A 384 -9.71 -15.41 17.81
CA GLY A 384 -8.58 -16.15 18.38
C GLY A 384 -8.47 -17.60 17.91
N ILE A 385 -9.08 -17.93 16.75
CA ILE A 385 -9.10 -19.28 16.17
C ILE A 385 -8.46 -19.23 14.80
N ALA A 386 -7.45 -20.06 14.57
CA ALA A 386 -6.81 -20.18 13.26
C ALA A 386 -7.82 -20.66 12.21
N THR A 387 -7.99 -19.87 11.13
CA THR A 387 -8.97 -20.17 10.08
C THR A 387 -8.68 -19.42 8.79
N THR A 388 -9.04 -20.03 7.65
CA THR A 388 -9.03 -19.39 6.33
C THR A 388 -10.45 -19.05 5.85
N ILE A 389 -11.46 -19.17 6.72
CA ILE A 389 -12.86 -18.98 6.35
C ILE A 389 -13.29 -17.54 6.66
N ALA A 390 -13.68 -16.79 5.63
CA ALA A 390 -14.24 -15.46 5.77
C ALA A 390 -15.50 -15.45 6.64
N PHE A 391 -15.67 -14.40 7.45
CA PHE A 391 -16.90 -14.13 8.22
C PHE A 391 -17.27 -15.23 9.24
N SER A 392 -16.32 -16.07 9.63
CA SER A 392 -16.53 -17.20 10.55
C SER A 392 -16.56 -16.81 12.02
N GLN A 393 -16.22 -15.54 12.36
CA GLN A 393 -16.14 -15.04 13.72
C GLN A 393 -17.20 -13.95 13.99
N ALA A 394 -17.64 -13.85 15.24
CA ALA A 394 -18.68 -12.89 15.65
C ALA A 394 -18.41 -12.29 17.04
N MET A 395 -17.18 -12.39 17.54
CA MET A 395 -16.81 -11.86 18.86
C MET A 395 -16.87 -10.33 18.87
N LEU A 396 -17.25 -9.76 20.00
CA LEU A 396 -17.30 -8.32 20.19
C LEU A 396 -16.47 -7.93 21.41
N TRP A 397 -15.73 -6.85 21.30
CA TRP A 397 -15.15 -6.18 22.45
C TRP A 397 -16.26 -5.68 23.38
N PRO A 398 -16.09 -5.72 24.72
CA PRO A 398 -17.07 -5.15 25.63
C PRO A 398 -17.26 -3.65 25.40
N ASP A 399 -16.16 -2.93 25.12
CA ASP A 399 -16.13 -1.50 24.94
C ASP A 399 -15.28 -1.09 23.74
N LEU A 400 -15.51 0.13 23.20
CA LEU A 400 -14.63 0.81 22.25
C LEU A 400 -13.36 1.30 22.96
N ASP A 401 -12.29 1.49 22.21
CA ASP A 401 -11.13 2.26 22.64
C ASP A 401 -11.34 3.73 22.27
N VAL A 402 -11.83 4.50 23.23
CA VAL A 402 -12.06 5.96 23.08
C VAL A 402 -11.02 6.79 23.83
N ASP A 403 -9.99 6.16 24.39
CA ASP A 403 -8.88 6.84 25.06
C ASP A 403 -7.99 7.52 24.02
N ARG A 404 -8.08 8.85 23.94
CA ARG A 404 -7.31 9.66 23.00
C ARG A 404 -5.96 10.12 23.57
N ALA A 405 -5.66 9.81 24.81
CA ALA A 405 -4.36 10.10 25.42
C ALA A 405 -3.39 8.91 25.29
N GLU A 406 -3.83 7.69 25.63
CA GLU A 406 -2.97 6.50 25.67
C GLU A 406 -3.46 5.33 24.80
N GLY A 407 -4.62 5.47 24.16
CA GLY A 407 -5.22 4.47 23.29
C GLY A 407 -4.50 4.29 21.95
N CYS A 408 -5.10 3.48 21.10
CA CYS A 408 -4.55 3.18 19.77
C CYS A 408 -4.53 4.41 18.86
N ILE A 409 -5.64 5.18 18.86
CA ILE A 409 -5.74 6.46 18.15
C ILE A 409 -5.71 7.58 19.19
N ARG A 410 -4.74 8.48 19.06
CA ARG A 410 -4.55 9.62 19.98
C ARG A 410 -5.09 10.91 19.38
N ASP A 411 -5.36 11.89 20.22
CA ASP A 411 -5.57 13.25 19.75
C ASP A 411 -4.24 13.96 19.44
N ILE A 412 -4.33 15.18 18.94
CA ILE A 412 -3.17 15.98 18.54
C ILE A 412 -2.25 16.33 19.71
N GLU A 413 -2.83 16.55 20.91
CA GLU A 413 -2.07 16.93 22.11
C GLU A 413 -1.21 15.77 22.61
N HIS A 414 -1.65 14.53 22.40
CA HIS A 414 -0.99 13.29 22.82
C HIS A 414 -0.30 12.54 21.67
N ALA A 415 -0.09 13.21 20.52
CA ALA A 415 0.56 12.62 19.37
C ALA A 415 1.93 12.01 19.69
N TYR A 416 2.29 10.92 19.01
CA TYR A 416 3.61 10.28 19.15
C TYR A 416 4.74 11.17 18.65
N SER A 417 4.49 11.99 17.64
CA SER A 417 5.40 13.00 17.12
C SER A 417 4.62 14.17 16.51
N LYS A 418 5.23 15.36 16.50
CA LYS A 418 4.64 16.55 15.89
C LYS A 418 4.62 16.50 14.37
N ASP A 419 5.60 15.81 13.77
CA ASP A 419 5.68 15.52 12.34
C ASP A 419 5.05 14.16 12.07
N GLY A 420 4.69 13.90 10.81
CA GLY A 420 4.15 12.63 10.36
C GLY A 420 5.13 11.46 10.51
N GLY A 421 4.59 10.25 10.52
CA GLY A 421 5.37 9.00 10.63
C GLY A 421 6.18 8.63 9.37
N LEU A 422 6.10 9.43 8.30
CA LEU A 422 6.92 9.34 7.09
C LEU A 422 7.56 10.71 6.80
N ALA A 423 8.76 10.72 6.20
CA ALA A 423 9.44 11.95 5.83
C ALA A 423 10.13 11.84 4.48
N VAL A 424 10.13 12.93 3.72
CA VAL A 424 10.92 13.08 2.49
C VAL A 424 12.24 13.77 2.85
N LEU A 425 13.36 13.21 2.41
CA LEU A 425 14.67 13.85 2.52
C LEU A 425 15.18 14.22 1.12
N TYR A 426 15.90 15.33 1.02
CA TYR A 426 16.52 15.83 -0.20
C TYR A 426 18.01 16.06 0.01
N GLY A 427 18.78 16.02 -1.06
CA GLY A 427 20.19 16.34 -1.04
C GLY A 427 20.93 15.93 -2.31
N ASN A 428 22.24 16.10 -2.30
CA ASN A 428 23.08 15.86 -3.50
C ASN A 428 23.12 14.40 -3.96
N ILE A 429 22.62 13.44 -3.17
CA ILE A 429 22.48 12.01 -3.53
C ILE A 429 21.03 11.55 -3.67
N ALA A 430 20.07 12.45 -3.53
CA ALA A 430 18.64 12.22 -3.74
C ALA A 430 17.97 13.53 -4.17
N LEU A 431 18.24 13.99 -5.39
CA LEU A 431 17.79 15.29 -5.89
C LEU A 431 16.26 15.39 -5.98
N ASP A 432 15.59 14.31 -6.39
CA ASP A 432 14.14 14.23 -6.49
C ASP A 432 13.50 13.68 -5.19
N GLY A 433 14.33 13.47 -4.16
CA GLY A 433 13.92 13.01 -2.84
C GLY A 433 14.13 11.52 -2.60
N CYS A 434 14.04 11.15 -1.34
CA CYS A 434 14.00 9.79 -0.81
C CYS A 434 13.09 9.75 0.41
N ILE A 435 12.67 8.56 0.84
CA ILE A 435 11.65 8.38 1.89
C ILE A 435 12.21 7.64 3.08
N VAL A 436 11.87 8.10 4.29
CA VAL A 436 12.14 7.41 5.55
C VAL A 436 10.85 7.25 6.36
N LYS A 437 10.64 6.07 6.96
CA LYS A 437 9.57 5.82 7.92
C LYS A 437 10.03 6.28 9.32
N THR A 438 9.76 7.53 9.65
CA THR A 438 10.18 8.15 10.91
C THR A 438 9.54 7.52 12.14
N ALA A 439 8.31 6.99 12.03
CA ALA A 439 7.63 6.27 13.10
C ALA A 439 8.42 5.05 13.64
N GLY A 440 9.35 4.51 12.85
CA GLY A 440 10.21 3.38 13.20
C GLY A 440 11.65 3.74 13.57
N VAL A 441 12.01 5.03 13.56
CA VAL A 441 13.37 5.52 13.86
C VAL A 441 13.49 5.91 15.33
N ASP A 442 14.58 5.49 15.99
CA ASP A 442 14.87 5.91 17.36
C ASP A 442 15.30 7.38 17.39
N GLU A 443 14.82 8.15 18.37
CA GLU A 443 15.11 9.59 18.47
C GLU A 443 16.62 9.91 18.52
N SER A 444 17.43 8.99 19.04
CA SER A 444 18.89 9.16 19.16
C SER A 444 19.62 9.21 17.83
N ILE A 445 19.00 8.72 16.73
CA ILE A 445 19.60 8.64 15.39
C ILE A 445 18.81 9.42 14.32
N LEU A 446 17.97 10.35 14.73
CA LEU A 446 17.30 11.27 13.79
C LEU A 446 18.30 12.17 13.03
N LYS A 447 19.49 12.38 13.63
CA LYS A 447 20.67 12.93 12.97
C LYS A 447 21.78 11.90 13.02
N PHE A 448 22.31 11.55 11.87
CA PHE A 448 23.31 10.50 11.76
C PHE A 448 24.37 10.88 10.73
N THR A 449 25.61 10.65 11.06
CA THR A 449 26.74 10.77 10.13
C THR A 449 27.53 9.48 10.17
N GLY A 450 27.72 8.87 9.01
CA GLY A 450 28.40 7.58 8.93
C GLY A 450 29.18 7.38 7.63
N ARG A 451 29.94 6.27 7.60
CA ARG A 451 30.72 5.88 6.43
C ARG A 451 29.94 4.94 5.52
N ALA A 452 29.96 5.22 4.24
CA ALA A 452 29.32 4.40 3.23
C ALA A 452 29.99 3.02 3.10
N ARG A 453 29.13 1.98 3.15
CA ARG A 453 29.46 0.59 2.81
C ARG A 453 28.64 0.21 1.59
N ILE A 454 29.29 -0.01 0.45
CA ILE A 454 28.61 -0.09 -0.85
C ILE A 454 28.29 -1.53 -1.22
N PHE A 455 27.03 -1.75 -1.61
CA PHE A 455 26.55 -3.03 -2.14
C PHE A 455 25.71 -2.81 -3.40
N GLU A 456 25.87 -3.69 -4.39
CA GLU A 456 25.16 -3.61 -5.67
C GLU A 456 24.00 -4.62 -5.78
N SER A 457 23.66 -5.24 -4.64
CA SER A 457 22.48 -6.09 -4.48
C SER A 457 22.10 -6.22 -3.00
N GLN A 458 20.84 -6.55 -2.74
CA GLN A 458 20.37 -6.93 -1.41
C GLN A 458 21.16 -8.11 -0.84
N ASP A 459 21.42 -9.13 -1.69
CA ASP A 459 22.05 -10.38 -1.27
C ASP A 459 23.47 -10.13 -0.74
N ALA A 460 24.26 -9.32 -1.47
CA ALA A 460 25.61 -8.94 -1.04
C ALA A 460 25.60 -8.16 0.28
N ALA A 461 24.60 -7.28 0.49
CA ALA A 461 24.46 -6.55 1.75
C ALA A 461 24.11 -7.51 2.89
N VAL A 462 23.18 -8.43 2.68
CA VAL A 462 22.78 -9.44 3.68
C VAL A 462 23.95 -10.32 4.08
N GLU A 463 24.69 -10.87 3.11
CA GLU A 463 25.88 -11.67 3.34
C GLU A 463 26.91 -10.93 4.20
N SER A 464 27.15 -9.66 3.90
CA SER A 464 28.11 -8.81 4.62
C SER A 464 27.64 -8.50 6.05
N ILE A 465 26.34 -8.26 6.28
CA ILE A 465 25.78 -8.04 7.62
C ILE A 465 25.91 -9.32 8.47
N ILE A 466 25.56 -10.47 7.90
CA ILE A 466 25.65 -11.77 8.58
C ILE A 466 27.12 -12.08 8.95
N ALA A 467 28.06 -11.77 8.06
CA ALA A 467 29.49 -11.99 8.26
C ALA A 467 30.17 -10.95 9.19
N ASP A 468 29.41 -10.09 9.89
CA ASP A 468 29.89 -9.06 10.81
C ASP A 468 30.84 -8.03 10.14
N GLN A 469 30.71 -7.81 8.83
CA GLN A 469 31.52 -6.83 8.09
C GLN A 469 30.94 -5.42 8.12
N VAL A 470 29.67 -5.29 8.49
CA VAL A 470 29.01 -4.01 8.77
C VAL A 470 29.14 -3.74 10.26
N VAL A 471 29.58 -2.54 10.62
CA VAL A 471 29.88 -2.16 12.01
C VAL A 471 29.14 -0.88 12.40
N ALA A 472 29.08 -0.59 13.69
CA ALA A 472 28.48 0.64 14.21
C ALA A 472 29.13 1.88 13.56
N GLY A 473 28.28 2.82 13.09
CA GLY A 473 28.69 4.01 12.38
C GLY A 473 28.67 3.89 10.86
N ASP A 474 28.35 2.72 10.31
CA ASP A 474 28.23 2.54 8.86
C ASP A 474 26.86 3.04 8.32
N VAL A 475 26.89 3.53 7.08
CA VAL A 475 25.72 3.72 6.23
C VAL A 475 25.78 2.63 5.16
N VAL A 476 24.92 1.63 5.26
CA VAL A 476 24.79 0.56 4.28
C VAL A 476 24.11 1.12 3.03
N VAL A 477 24.84 1.26 1.92
CA VAL A 477 24.33 1.78 0.65
C VAL A 477 24.08 0.62 -0.30
N ILE A 478 22.79 0.36 -0.60
CA ILE A 478 22.39 -0.66 -1.57
C ILE A 478 21.86 0.05 -2.83
N ARG A 479 22.56 -0.08 -3.94
CA ARG A 479 22.24 0.61 -5.19
C ARG A 479 21.94 -0.34 -6.34
N TYR A 480 21.34 0.17 -7.42
CA TYR A 480 20.83 -0.59 -8.56
C TYR A 480 19.69 -1.56 -8.20
N GLU A 481 18.92 -1.27 -7.16
CA GLU A 481 17.72 -1.99 -6.78
C GLU A 481 16.44 -1.16 -7.03
N GLY A 482 16.56 -0.06 -7.77
CA GLY A 482 15.45 0.81 -8.16
C GLY A 482 14.50 0.19 -9.20
N PRO A 483 13.48 0.96 -9.64
CA PRO A 483 12.48 0.51 -10.61
C PRO A 483 13.09 -0.08 -11.88
N ARG A 484 14.06 0.61 -12.45
CA ARG A 484 14.77 0.20 -13.69
C ARG A 484 15.95 -0.70 -13.40
N GLY A 485 16.78 -0.35 -12.42
CA GLY A 485 18.04 -1.03 -12.12
C GLY A 485 17.86 -2.39 -11.48
N GLY A 486 16.77 -2.59 -10.71
CA GLY A 486 16.44 -3.84 -10.06
C GLY A 486 16.34 -5.03 -11.01
N PRO A 487 15.56 -5.02 -12.09
CA PRO A 487 14.37 -4.22 -12.28
C PRO A 487 13.21 -4.68 -11.39
N GLY A 488 12.26 -3.80 -11.17
CA GLY A 488 11.08 -4.10 -10.34
C GLY A 488 11.18 -3.62 -8.90
N MET A 489 12.24 -2.87 -8.57
CA MET A 489 12.41 -2.18 -7.29
C MET A 489 12.21 -3.12 -6.09
N GLN A 490 13.12 -4.06 -5.94
CA GLN A 490 13.03 -5.10 -4.91
C GLN A 490 12.75 -4.51 -3.53
N GLU A 491 11.74 -5.06 -2.84
CA GLU A 491 11.43 -4.69 -1.47
C GLU A 491 12.37 -5.39 -0.51
N MET A 492 13.01 -4.62 0.36
CA MET A 492 14.05 -5.12 1.24
C MET A 492 13.58 -5.09 2.69
N LEU A 493 13.42 -6.26 3.30
CA LEU A 493 13.16 -6.42 4.72
C LEU A 493 14.32 -7.14 5.42
N TYR A 494 14.97 -8.09 4.75
CA TYR A 494 16.06 -8.88 5.32
C TYR A 494 17.24 -8.04 5.78
N PRO A 495 17.80 -7.08 5.01
CA PRO A 495 18.92 -6.26 5.50
C PRO A 495 18.58 -5.52 6.80
N THR A 496 17.35 -4.99 6.90
CA THR A 496 16.92 -4.25 8.10
C THR A 496 16.68 -5.18 9.29
N SER A 497 16.12 -6.38 9.04
CA SER A 497 15.92 -7.40 10.07
C SER A 497 17.24 -7.93 10.62
N TYR A 498 18.24 -8.17 9.76
CA TYR A 498 19.57 -8.61 10.20
C TYR A 498 20.35 -7.50 10.90
N LEU A 499 20.25 -6.24 10.49
CA LEU A 499 20.81 -5.13 11.27
C LEU A 499 20.20 -5.08 12.67
N LYS A 500 18.90 -5.32 12.79
CA LYS A 500 18.21 -5.37 14.08
C LYS A 500 18.67 -6.56 14.93
N SER A 501 18.78 -7.76 14.37
CA SER A 501 19.21 -8.98 15.08
C SER A 501 20.67 -8.91 15.54
N LYS A 502 21.49 -8.09 14.88
CA LYS A 502 22.91 -7.84 15.25
C LYS A 502 23.07 -6.63 16.20
N ASP A 503 21.99 -6.08 16.76
CA ASP A 503 21.97 -4.88 17.60
C ASP A 503 22.50 -3.60 16.89
N LEU A 504 22.56 -3.60 15.54
CA LEU A 504 23.03 -2.48 14.72
C LEU A 504 21.92 -1.47 14.35
N GLY A 505 20.66 -1.79 14.60
CA GLY A 505 19.51 -0.97 14.16
C GLY A 505 19.44 0.45 14.72
N LYS A 506 20.20 0.76 15.79
CA LYS A 506 20.28 2.10 16.39
C LYS A 506 21.62 2.80 16.19
N VAL A 507 22.56 2.15 15.51
CA VAL A 507 23.93 2.64 15.33
C VAL A 507 24.43 2.57 13.89
N CYS A 508 23.57 2.14 12.96
CA CYS A 508 23.79 2.14 11.51
C CYS A 508 22.62 2.77 10.80
N ALA A 509 22.84 3.27 9.58
CA ALA A 509 21.81 3.67 8.65
C ALA A 509 21.85 2.78 7.41
N LEU A 510 20.71 2.70 6.69
CA LEU A 510 20.60 2.04 5.39
C LEU A 510 20.02 3.02 4.37
N PHE A 511 20.65 3.13 3.19
CA PHE A 511 20.25 4.02 2.10
C PHE A 511 20.20 3.25 0.78
N THR A 512 19.12 3.40 0.01
CA THR A 512 18.91 2.64 -1.23
C THR A 512 18.04 3.34 -2.25
N ASP A 513 18.23 3.04 -3.53
CA ASP A 513 17.30 3.35 -4.62
C ASP A 513 16.17 2.29 -4.76
N GLY A 514 16.27 1.19 -4.03
CA GLY A 514 15.19 0.23 -3.84
C GLY A 514 14.12 0.73 -2.87
N ARG A 515 13.30 -0.19 -2.35
CA ARG A 515 12.22 0.11 -1.39
C ARG A 515 12.27 -0.80 -0.18
N PHE A 516 11.63 -0.35 0.89
CA PHE A 516 11.51 -1.12 2.11
C PHE A 516 10.09 -1.61 2.34
N SER A 517 9.95 -2.70 3.07
CA SER A 517 8.67 -3.17 3.58
C SER A 517 8.09 -2.19 4.62
N GLY A 518 6.77 -2.17 4.76
CA GLY A 518 6.10 -1.51 5.89
C GLY A 518 6.56 -2.04 7.25
N GLY A 519 7.14 -3.27 7.28
CA GLY A 519 7.74 -3.91 8.45
C GLY A 519 9.12 -3.39 8.88
N THR A 520 9.72 -2.52 8.08
CA THR A 520 11.06 -1.99 8.35
C THR A 520 11.09 -1.10 9.59
N SER A 521 12.12 -1.27 10.41
CA SER A 521 12.48 -0.43 11.56
C SER A 521 13.94 0.03 11.45
N GLY A 522 14.31 1.03 12.26
CA GLY A 522 15.62 1.66 12.21
C GLY A 522 15.73 2.74 11.13
N LEU A 523 16.91 3.35 11.00
CA LEU A 523 17.16 4.44 10.05
C LEU A 523 17.36 3.88 8.63
N SER A 524 16.22 3.59 7.98
CA SER A 524 16.18 3.00 6.64
C SER A 524 15.54 3.98 5.66
N ILE A 525 16.33 4.44 4.68
CA ILE A 525 16.00 5.48 3.72
C ILE A 525 15.98 4.86 2.33
N GLY A 526 14.80 4.79 1.72
CA GLY A 526 14.57 4.20 0.41
C GLY A 526 14.11 5.18 -0.66
N HIS A 527 13.85 4.65 -1.85
CA HIS A 527 13.32 5.42 -2.99
C HIS A 527 14.26 6.55 -3.45
N ALA A 528 15.58 6.43 -3.24
CA ALA A 528 16.51 7.45 -3.69
C ALA A 528 16.29 7.74 -5.18
N SER A 529 16.00 9.00 -5.49
CA SER A 529 15.63 9.44 -6.83
C SER A 529 16.48 10.65 -7.24
N PRO A 530 16.99 10.65 -8.49
CA PRO A 530 16.97 9.54 -9.45
C PRO A 530 17.73 8.30 -8.97
N GLU A 531 17.31 7.09 -9.41
CA GLU A 531 18.00 5.85 -9.08
C GLU A 531 19.38 5.74 -9.76
N ALA A 532 20.27 4.88 -9.26
CA ALA A 532 21.60 4.70 -9.83
C ALA A 532 21.55 4.33 -11.32
N ALA A 533 20.63 3.47 -11.75
CA ALA A 533 20.49 3.05 -13.14
C ALA A 533 19.98 4.14 -14.09
N GLU A 534 19.44 5.24 -13.56
CA GLU A 534 19.03 6.44 -14.31
C GLU A 534 20.06 7.58 -14.23
N GLY A 535 21.25 7.32 -13.74
CA GLY A 535 22.29 8.33 -13.59
C GLY A 535 22.23 9.08 -12.27
N GLY A 536 21.45 8.60 -11.29
CA GLY A 536 21.34 9.19 -9.97
C GLY A 536 22.66 9.15 -9.19
N ALA A 537 22.90 10.19 -8.39
CA ALA A 537 24.16 10.38 -7.67
C ALA A 537 24.44 9.31 -6.60
N ILE A 538 23.43 8.52 -6.18
CA ILE A 538 23.66 7.32 -5.36
C ILE A 538 24.62 6.34 -6.04
N GLY A 539 24.64 6.29 -7.38
CA GLY A 539 25.58 5.51 -8.17
C GLY A 539 27.03 6.00 -8.13
N LEU A 540 27.26 7.22 -7.64
CA LEU A 540 28.57 7.87 -7.54
C LEU A 540 29.19 7.78 -6.14
N VAL A 541 28.46 7.29 -5.15
CA VAL A 541 28.97 7.07 -3.79
C VAL A 541 30.07 6.03 -3.83
N GLU A 542 31.22 6.31 -3.21
CA GLU A 542 32.38 5.42 -3.11
C GLU A 542 32.51 4.86 -1.69
N GLU A 543 33.17 3.71 -1.55
CA GLU A 543 33.40 3.04 -0.28
C GLU A 543 34.14 3.96 0.71
N GLY A 544 33.60 4.12 1.92
CA GLY A 544 34.20 4.95 2.97
C GLY A 544 33.83 6.44 2.89
N ASP A 545 33.06 6.88 1.91
CA ASP A 545 32.53 8.24 1.85
C ASP A 545 31.70 8.57 3.10
N THR A 546 31.68 9.84 3.50
CA THR A 546 30.85 10.30 4.60
C THR A 546 29.47 10.71 4.09
N ILE A 547 28.42 10.12 4.66
CA ILE A 547 27.02 10.49 4.42
C ILE A 547 26.44 11.12 5.69
N GLU A 548 25.84 12.30 5.54
CA GLU A 548 25.18 13.05 6.59
C GLU A 548 23.67 12.99 6.39
N ILE A 549 22.94 12.58 7.43
CA ILE A 549 21.48 12.44 7.44
C ILE A 549 20.92 13.32 8.55
N ASP A 550 19.98 14.21 8.22
CA ASP A 550 19.30 15.07 9.20
C ASP A 550 17.78 15.03 8.90
N ILE A 551 17.07 14.14 9.57
CA ILE A 551 15.61 13.97 9.40
C ILE A 551 14.86 15.24 9.80
N PRO A 552 15.13 15.91 10.95
CA PRO A 552 14.49 17.17 11.30
C PRO A 552 14.59 18.25 10.23
N ASN A 553 15.75 18.36 9.57
CA ASN A 553 15.98 19.31 8.48
C ASN A 553 15.68 18.75 7.09
N ARG A 554 15.16 17.51 7.00
CA ARG A 554 14.78 16.86 5.74
C ARG A 554 15.94 16.79 4.74
N SER A 555 17.16 16.46 5.21
CA SER A 555 18.34 16.41 4.35
C SER A 555 19.08 15.09 4.41
N ILE A 556 19.67 14.72 3.28
CA ILE A 556 20.66 13.65 3.11
C ILE A 556 21.76 14.16 2.19
N HIS A 557 23.02 14.07 2.64
CA HIS A 557 24.13 14.70 1.94
C HIS A 557 25.37 13.81 1.91
N LEU A 558 25.99 13.69 0.75
CA LEU A 558 27.32 13.13 0.58
C LEU A 558 28.36 14.24 0.78
N ALA A 559 29.20 14.10 1.79
CA ALA A 559 30.14 15.13 2.24
C ALA A 559 31.38 15.19 1.32
N ILE A 560 31.17 15.49 0.05
CA ILE A 560 32.23 15.74 -0.95
C ILE A 560 31.96 17.08 -1.66
N SER A 561 32.99 17.64 -2.28
CA SER A 561 32.83 18.88 -3.04
C SER A 561 32.08 18.65 -4.36
N ASP A 562 31.41 19.70 -4.89
CA ASP A 562 30.76 19.66 -6.20
C ASP A 562 31.76 19.31 -7.33
N ALA A 563 33.01 19.72 -7.21
CA ALA A 563 34.08 19.39 -8.15
C ALA A 563 34.37 17.88 -8.15
N GLU A 564 34.41 17.24 -6.97
CA GLU A 564 34.58 15.80 -6.83
C GLU A 564 33.35 15.05 -7.39
N MET A 565 32.15 15.48 -7.05
CA MET A 565 30.91 14.91 -7.60
C MET A 565 30.91 14.96 -9.13
N SER A 566 31.27 16.10 -9.73
CA SER A 566 31.37 16.28 -11.16
C SER A 566 32.45 15.40 -11.78
N HIS A 567 33.58 15.24 -11.11
CA HIS A 567 34.66 14.34 -11.53
C HIS A 567 34.20 12.89 -11.59
N ARG A 568 33.56 12.40 -10.51
CA ARG A 568 33.00 11.03 -10.45
C ARG A 568 31.94 10.80 -11.52
N HIS A 569 31.06 11.77 -11.75
CA HIS A 569 30.06 11.71 -12.80
C HIS A 569 30.71 11.56 -14.19
N THR A 570 31.70 12.40 -14.50
CA THR A 570 32.46 12.33 -15.77
C THR A 570 33.14 10.98 -15.94
N LYS A 571 33.76 10.45 -14.89
CA LYS A 571 34.38 9.12 -14.88
C LYS A 571 33.36 8.00 -15.10
N MET A 572 32.17 8.12 -14.51
CA MET A 572 31.09 7.15 -14.70
C MET A 572 30.56 7.16 -16.13
N VAL A 573 30.29 8.33 -16.71
CA VAL A 573 29.82 8.49 -18.10
C VAL A 573 30.86 7.97 -19.09
N ALA A 574 32.15 8.12 -18.80
CA ALA A 574 33.25 7.61 -19.65
C ALA A 574 33.26 6.08 -19.80
N LYS A 575 32.57 5.33 -18.94
CA LYS A 575 32.38 3.87 -19.08
C LYS A 575 31.46 3.49 -20.24
N GLY A 576 30.78 4.46 -20.87
CA GLY A 576 29.91 4.25 -22.04
C GLY A 576 28.76 3.29 -21.72
N LYS A 577 28.60 2.22 -22.48
CA LYS A 577 27.52 1.23 -22.32
C LYS A 577 27.52 0.50 -20.96
N ASP A 578 28.65 0.54 -20.26
CA ASP A 578 28.79 -0.09 -18.92
C ASP A 578 28.62 0.92 -17.78
N ALA A 579 28.34 2.18 -18.10
CA ALA A 579 27.97 3.20 -17.15
C ALA A 579 26.61 2.85 -16.48
N TRP A 580 26.47 3.23 -15.23
CA TRP A 580 25.22 3.13 -14.49
C TRP A 580 24.66 1.69 -14.39
N LYS A 581 25.56 0.72 -14.30
CA LYS A 581 25.25 -0.70 -14.15
C LYS A 581 26.03 -1.31 -12.99
N PRO A 582 25.47 -2.32 -12.31
CA PRO A 582 26.22 -3.07 -11.31
C PRO A 582 27.40 -3.81 -11.96
N VAL A 583 28.51 -3.90 -11.24
CA VAL A 583 29.75 -4.53 -11.76
C VAL A 583 29.76 -6.03 -11.52
N ASN A 584 29.31 -6.47 -10.32
CA ASN A 584 29.45 -7.85 -9.84
C ASN A 584 28.12 -8.49 -9.46
N ARG A 585 27.06 -8.21 -10.23
CA ARG A 585 25.74 -8.79 -9.94
C ARG A 585 25.29 -9.70 -11.08
N GLU A 586 25.18 -11.00 -10.79
CA GLU A 586 24.55 -11.96 -11.69
C GLU A 586 23.06 -12.04 -11.35
N ARG A 587 22.19 -11.58 -12.26
CA ARG A 587 20.74 -11.62 -12.10
C ARG A 587 20.06 -11.97 -13.41
N HIS A 588 19.22 -13.02 -13.38
CA HIS A 588 18.37 -13.33 -14.51
C HIS A 588 17.19 -12.34 -14.57
N VAL A 589 17.11 -11.59 -15.68
CA VAL A 589 16.01 -10.65 -15.93
C VAL A 589 15.11 -11.21 -17.02
N SER A 590 13.90 -11.61 -16.65
CA SER A 590 12.90 -12.17 -17.57
C SER A 590 12.40 -11.14 -18.59
N PRO A 591 11.77 -11.57 -19.70
CA PRO A 591 11.13 -10.64 -20.65
C PRO A 591 10.12 -9.67 -20.01
N ALA A 592 9.32 -10.15 -19.05
CA ALA A 592 8.35 -9.32 -18.33
C ALA A 592 9.03 -8.19 -17.54
N LEU A 593 10.10 -8.52 -16.81
CA LEU A 593 10.86 -7.53 -16.05
C LEU A 593 11.60 -6.54 -16.95
N ARG A 594 12.11 -7.00 -18.10
CA ARG A 594 12.73 -6.11 -19.09
C ARG A 594 11.74 -5.13 -19.71
N ALA A 595 10.50 -5.58 -19.99
CA ALA A 595 9.44 -4.73 -20.49
C ALA A 595 9.05 -3.65 -19.47
N TYR A 596 8.94 -4.01 -18.19
CA TYR A 596 8.71 -3.04 -17.12
C TYR A 596 9.84 -2.02 -17.03
N ALA A 597 11.11 -2.47 -16.95
CA ALA A 597 12.28 -1.60 -16.83
C ALA A 597 12.42 -0.61 -17.98
N ALA A 598 12.01 -1.00 -19.19
CA ALA A 598 12.11 -0.14 -20.39
C ALA A 598 11.17 1.06 -20.35
N MET A 599 10.05 0.97 -19.62
CA MET A 599 9.00 1.98 -19.59
C MET A 599 8.80 2.63 -18.22
N THR A 600 9.45 2.13 -17.16
CA THR A 600 9.19 2.63 -15.81
C THR A 600 9.78 4.01 -15.57
N THR A 601 9.07 4.83 -14.79
CA THR A 601 9.56 6.11 -14.27
C THR A 601 10.34 5.91 -12.97
N SER A 602 10.96 6.98 -12.46
CA SER A 602 11.62 6.98 -11.14
C SER A 602 10.62 6.78 -9.98
N ALA A 603 11.14 6.42 -8.81
CA ALA A 603 10.33 6.28 -7.60
C ALA A 603 9.63 7.59 -7.20
N ALA A 604 10.26 8.76 -7.40
CA ALA A 604 9.66 10.07 -7.16
C ALA A 604 8.44 10.38 -8.06
N ARG A 605 8.24 9.59 -9.11
CA ARG A 605 7.08 9.63 -10.02
C ARG A 605 6.20 8.39 -9.91
N GLY A 606 6.32 7.63 -8.80
CA GLY A 606 5.49 6.46 -8.52
C GLY A 606 5.95 5.16 -9.18
N ALA A 607 7.10 5.14 -9.86
CA ALA A 607 7.61 3.97 -10.57
C ALA A 607 6.55 3.34 -11.50
N VAL A 608 5.80 4.16 -12.23
CA VAL A 608 4.75 3.73 -13.17
C VAL A 608 5.35 3.46 -14.54
N ARG A 609 4.70 2.63 -15.35
CA ARG A 609 5.01 2.52 -16.77
C ARG A 609 4.47 3.75 -17.49
N ASP A 610 5.36 4.49 -18.10
CA ASP A 610 5.06 5.65 -18.93
C ASP A 610 5.38 5.32 -20.39
N VAL A 611 4.34 5.11 -21.18
CA VAL A 611 4.46 4.74 -22.60
C VAL A 611 5.05 5.85 -23.44
N SER A 612 5.01 7.12 -23.00
CA SER A 612 5.64 8.24 -23.69
C SER A 612 7.16 8.08 -23.82
N GLN A 613 7.77 7.25 -22.96
CA GLN A 613 9.20 6.94 -23.06
C GLN A 613 9.57 6.13 -24.31
N ILE A 614 8.61 5.51 -24.98
CA ILE A 614 8.80 4.72 -26.20
C ILE A 614 8.13 5.33 -27.43
N GLU A 615 7.43 6.45 -27.32
CA GLU A 615 6.75 7.13 -28.44
C GLU A 615 7.72 7.81 -29.43
N HIS A 616 9.01 7.72 -29.16
CA HIS A 616 10.06 8.23 -30.05
C HIS A 616 10.66 7.17 -30.97
N PHE A 617 9.99 6.01 -31.11
CA PHE A 617 10.41 4.93 -32.02
C PHE A 617 9.48 4.81 -33.23
#